data_83b7d4e64de7699c67bcdc020d6f1788
#
_entry.id   83b7d4e64de7699c67bcdc020d6f1788
#
_cell.length_a   1.000
_cell.length_b   1.000
_cell.length_c   1.000
_cell.angle_alpha   90.00
_cell.angle_beta   90.00
_cell.angle_gamma   90.00
#
_symmetry.space_group_name_H-M   'P 1'
#
loop_
_entity.id
_entity.type
_entity.pdbx_description
1 polymer ?
#
loop_
_entity_poly.entity_id
_entity_poly.type
_entity_poly.pdbx_seq_one_letter_code
_entity_poly.pdbx_strand_id
1 'polypeptide(L)'
;MREPASDPAAPAPRAARPDAFDRVLAKDRGALLRLQKRLSEAKGDARAVVQDALAQALAKSRAGFDARAARLPEPRIDIDLPIGREADAIVELIQKHQVVVIAGETGSGKTTQLPKLCLAAGRGAAGLIGCTQPRRIAARAVAKRVAEELQVPLGKEVGWQVRFTEQVGEDTLIKF
;
A
#
# COMPACT_ATOMS: atom_id res chain seq x y z
N MET A 1 -11.63 -10.76 -44.25
CA MET A 1 -12.21 -10.07 -43.10
C MET A 1 -12.32 -11.10 -42.01
N ARG A 2 -11.43 -11.06 -40.97
CA ARG A 2 -11.50 -11.93 -39.78
C ARG A 2 -12.20 -11.16 -38.68
N GLU A 3 -13.29 -11.69 -38.15
CA GLU A 3 -13.95 -11.14 -36.95
C GLU A 3 -12.97 -11.16 -35.77
N PRO A 4 -12.96 -10.10 -34.92
CA PRO A 4 -12.19 -10.10 -33.68
C PRO A 4 -12.78 -11.13 -32.71
N ALA A 5 -11.96 -12.05 -32.22
CA ALA A 5 -12.32 -13.01 -31.19
C ALA A 5 -12.79 -12.25 -29.96
N SER A 6 -13.98 -12.59 -29.45
CA SER A 6 -14.52 -12.06 -28.19
C SER A 6 -13.60 -12.47 -27.04
N ASP A 7 -13.05 -11.47 -26.38
CA ASP A 7 -12.26 -11.64 -25.15
C ASP A 7 -13.15 -12.30 -24.08
N PRO A 8 -12.69 -13.35 -23.38
CA PRO A 8 -13.48 -13.94 -22.30
C PRO A 8 -13.65 -12.90 -21.18
N ALA A 9 -14.89 -12.64 -20.82
CA ALA A 9 -15.27 -11.69 -19.78
C ALA A 9 -14.43 -11.91 -18.53
N ALA A 10 -13.76 -10.85 -18.08
CA ALA A 10 -12.98 -10.87 -16.84
C ALA A 10 -13.89 -11.35 -15.68
N PRO A 11 -13.40 -12.22 -14.78
CA PRO A 11 -14.19 -12.71 -13.68
C PRO A 11 -14.63 -11.54 -12.81
N ALA A 12 -15.93 -11.50 -12.48
CA ALA A 12 -16.52 -10.47 -11.64
C ALA A 12 -15.69 -10.27 -10.34
N PRO A 13 -15.48 -9.02 -9.89
CA PRO A 13 -14.71 -8.74 -8.69
C PRO A 13 -15.36 -9.48 -7.51
N ARG A 14 -14.60 -10.33 -6.85
CA ARG A 14 -15.03 -10.97 -5.60
C ARG A 14 -15.33 -9.84 -4.61
N ALA A 15 -16.59 -9.71 -4.22
CA ALA A 15 -16.99 -8.80 -3.15
C ALA A 15 -16.05 -9.00 -1.96
N ALA A 16 -15.34 -7.94 -1.55
CA ALA A 16 -14.46 -7.98 -0.42
C ALA A 16 -15.28 -8.40 0.81
N ARG A 17 -15.07 -9.61 1.31
CA ARG A 17 -15.59 -9.99 2.63
C ARG A 17 -14.99 -8.99 3.62
N PRO A 18 -15.78 -8.44 4.56
CA PRO A 18 -15.24 -7.63 5.63
C PRO A 18 -14.11 -8.46 6.29
N ASP A 19 -12.87 -7.98 6.13
CA ASP A 19 -11.71 -8.70 6.63
C ASP A 19 -11.72 -8.56 8.15
N ALA A 20 -11.72 -9.68 8.87
CA ALA A 20 -11.62 -9.69 10.33
C ALA A 20 -10.40 -8.90 10.85
N PHE A 21 -9.46 -8.59 9.96
CA PHE A 21 -8.24 -7.85 10.21
C PHE A 21 -8.19 -6.51 9.48
N ASP A 22 -9.31 -5.80 9.42
CA ASP A 22 -9.30 -4.40 8.98
C ASP A 22 -8.45 -3.55 9.94
N ARG A 23 -7.73 -2.58 9.35
CA ARG A 23 -6.88 -1.63 10.08
C ARG A 23 -5.81 -2.29 10.94
N VAL A 24 -5.14 -3.32 10.42
CA VAL A 24 -3.96 -3.92 11.04
C VAL A 24 -2.73 -3.76 10.14
N LEU A 25 -1.55 -3.83 10.75
CA LEU A 25 -0.30 -3.80 9.99
C LEU A 25 -0.15 -5.08 9.16
N ALA A 26 0.24 -4.92 7.90
CA ALA A 26 0.43 -6.04 6.96
C ALA A 26 1.41 -7.09 7.49
N LYS A 27 2.47 -6.65 8.19
CA LYS A 27 3.48 -7.54 8.79
C LYS A 27 2.90 -8.46 9.87
N ASP A 28 1.82 -8.05 10.54
CA ASP A 28 1.23 -8.79 11.66
C ASP A 28 0.14 -9.78 11.21
N ARG A 29 -0.41 -9.62 9.97
CA ARG A 29 -1.52 -10.45 9.47
C ARG A 29 -1.24 -11.95 9.57
N GLY A 30 -0.02 -12.38 9.22
CA GLY A 30 0.34 -13.80 9.29
C GLY A 30 0.32 -14.37 10.73
N ALA A 31 0.74 -13.58 11.72
CA ALA A 31 0.67 -13.97 13.14
C ALA A 31 -0.78 -13.99 13.65
N LEU A 32 -1.58 -12.99 13.28
CA LEU A 32 -3.00 -12.89 13.62
C LEU A 32 -3.80 -14.08 13.06
N LEU A 33 -3.57 -14.44 11.79
CA LEU A 33 -4.19 -15.62 11.17
C LEU A 33 -3.83 -16.93 11.91
N ARG A 34 -2.58 -17.08 12.33
CA ARG A 34 -2.17 -18.25 13.13
C ARG A 34 -2.86 -18.30 14.49
N LEU A 35 -2.98 -17.15 15.18
CA LEU A 35 -3.71 -17.06 16.45
C LEU A 35 -5.21 -17.35 16.26
N GLN A 36 -5.83 -16.84 15.22
CA GLN A 36 -7.23 -17.11 14.90
C GLN A 36 -7.45 -18.60 14.62
N LYS A 37 -6.57 -19.26 13.89
CA LYS A 37 -6.64 -20.70 13.66
C LYS A 37 -6.51 -21.48 14.99
N ARG A 38 -5.51 -21.14 15.82
CA ARG A 38 -5.36 -21.76 17.14
C ARG A 38 -6.59 -21.56 18.02
N LEU A 39 -7.24 -20.39 17.97
CA LEU A 39 -8.46 -20.12 18.71
C LEU A 39 -9.62 -21.03 18.26
N SER A 40 -9.73 -21.34 16.97
CA SER A 40 -10.75 -22.25 16.45
C SER A 40 -10.54 -23.71 16.89
N GLU A 41 -9.31 -24.09 17.17
CA GLU A 41 -8.93 -25.46 17.59
C GLU A 41 -8.89 -25.61 19.11
N ALA A 42 -8.74 -24.53 19.88
CA ALA A 42 -8.58 -24.55 21.34
C ALA A 42 -9.91 -24.83 22.07
N LYS A 43 -9.82 -25.58 23.19
CA LYS A 43 -10.95 -25.94 24.07
C LYS A 43 -10.60 -25.62 25.52
N GLY A 44 -11.63 -25.50 26.39
CA GLY A 44 -11.46 -25.24 27.82
C GLY A 44 -10.63 -23.99 28.12
N ASP A 45 -9.79 -24.02 29.14
CA ASP A 45 -8.99 -22.89 29.61
C ASP A 45 -7.99 -22.39 28.57
N ALA A 46 -7.47 -23.28 27.72
CA ALA A 46 -6.58 -22.92 26.63
C ALA A 46 -7.22 -21.94 25.62
N ARG A 47 -8.55 -22.02 25.46
CA ARG A 47 -9.28 -21.12 24.58
C ARG A 47 -9.25 -19.67 25.09
N ALA A 48 -9.43 -19.43 26.38
CA ALA A 48 -9.37 -18.12 27.00
C ALA A 48 -7.98 -17.49 26.80
N VAL A 49 -6.92 -18.25 27.05
CA VAL A 49 -5.54 -17.78 26.88
C VAL A 49 -5.25 -17.37 25.43
N VAL A 50 -5.69 -18.17 24.44
CA VAL A 50 -5.47 -17.84 23.03
C VAL A 50 -6.34 -16.65 22.60
N GLN A 51 -7.54 -16.52 23.14
CA GLN A 51 -8.43 -15.38 22.89
C GLN A 51 -7.81 -14.07 23.37
N ASP A 52 -7.27 -14.05 24.57
CA ASP A 52 -6.58 -12.89 25.14
C ASP A 52 -5.33 -12.52 24.31
N ALA A 53 -4.55 -13.52 23.94
CA ALA A 53 -3.38 -13.29 23.08
C ALA A 53 -3.77 -12.70 21.72
N LEU A 54 -4.85 -13.16 21.10
CA LEU A 54 -5.36 -12.60 19.84
C LEU A 54 -5.86 -11.16 20.03
N ALA A 55 -6.60 -10.89 21.11
CA ALA A 55 -7.12 -9.57 21.42
C ALA A 55 -5.98 -8.54 21.62
N GLN A 56 -4.94 -8.90 22.38
CA GLN A 56 -3.76 -8.07 22.60
C GLN A 56 -2.99 -7.82 21.31
N ALA A 57 -2.77 -8.85 20.48
CA ALA A 57 -2.08 -8.72 19.20
C ALA A 57 -2.85 -7.82 18.22
N LEU A 58 -4.18 -7.94 18.18
CA LEU A 58 -5.05 -7.08 17.38
C LEU A 58 -4.98 -5.63 17.84
N ALA A 59 -5.10 -5.38 19.15
CA ALA A 59 -5.04 -4.04 19.71
C ALA A 59 -3.70 -3.36 19.40
N LYS A 60 -2.59 -4.08 19.57
CA LYS A 60 -1.24 -3.58 19.24
C LYS A 60 -1.10 -3.25 17.76
N SER A 61 -1.56 -4.15 16.88
CA SER A 61 -1.45 -3.96 15.43
C SER A 61 -2.31 -2.80 14.92
N ARG A 62 -3.53 -2.64 15.49
CA ARG A 62 -4.43 -1.51 15.18
C ARG A 62 -3.84 -0.19 15.63
N ALA A 63 -3.31 -0.12 16.85
CA ALA A 63 -2.63 1.09 17.33
C ALA A 63 -1.46 1.48 16.41
N GLY A 64 -0.68 0.51 15.94
CA GLY A 64 0.38 0.74 14.96
C GLY A 64 -0.14 1.24 13.62
N PHE A 65 -1.25 0.67 13.13
CA PHE A 65 -1.92 1.15 11.91
C PHE A 65 -2.40 2.59 12.07
N ASP A 66 -3.07 2.91 13.17
CA ASP A 66 -3.63 4.24 13.43
C ASP A 66 -2.52 5.29 13.57
N ALA A 67 -1.43 4.96 14.24
CA ALA A 67 -0.26 5.83 14.34
C ALA A 67 0.37 6.12 12.97
N ARG A 68 0.40 5.15 12.05
CA ARG A 68 0.88 5.36 10.67
C ARG A 68 -0.13 6.14 9.84
N ALA A 69 -1.42 5.85 9.97
CA ALA A 69 -2.49 6.56 9.27
C ALA A 69 -2.52 8.06 9.61
N ALA A 70 -2.29 8.41 10.87
CA ALA A 70 -2.22 9.80 11.32
C ALA A 70 -1.03 10.60 10.74
N ARG A 71 -0.02 9.91 10.19
CA ARG A 71 1.18 10.52 9.58
C ARG A 71 1.19 10.46 8.06
N LEU A 72 0.12 9.96 7.43
CA LEU A 72 0.03 9.96 5.98
C LEU A 72 0.08 11.41 5.47
N PRO A 73 1.04 11.76 4.60
CA PRO A 73 1.06 13.09 4.01
C PRO A 73 -0.12 13.26 3.06
N GLU A 74 -0.54 14.50 2.88
CA GLU A 74 -1.55 14.84 1.88
C GLU A 74 -1.04 14.43 0.48
N PRO A 75 -1.79 13.63 -0.28
CA PRO A 75 -1.39 13.18 -1.59
C PRO A 75 -1.55 14.31 -2.63
N ARG A 76 -0.58 15.21 -2.72
CA ARG A 76 -0.58 16.34 -3.65
C ARG A 76 -0.41 15.86 -5.09
N ILE A 77 -1.52 15.62 -5.76
CA ILE A 77 -1.56 15.12 -7.14
C ILE A 77 -1.47 16.32 -8.10
N ASP A 78 -0.56 16.22 -9.06
CA ASP A 78 -0.39 17.23 -10.11
C ASP A 78 -1.40 16.96 -11.24
N ILE A 79 -2.46 17.75 -11.29
CA ILE A 79 -3.56 17.64 -12.28
C ILE A 79 -3.14 18.12 -13.68
N ASP A 80 -2.04 18.84 -13.82
CA ASP A 80 -1.54 19.28 -15.12
C ASP A 80 -0.90 18.13 -15.89
N LEU A 81 -0.44 17.11 -15.17
CA LEU A 81 0.08 15.88 -15.77
C LEU A 81 -1.06 14.98 -16.29
N PRO A 82 -0.87 14.31 -17.44
CA PRO A 82 -1.89 13.42 -17.99
C PRO A 82 -2.46 12.40 -16.99
N ILE A 83 -1.62 11.78 -16.16
CA ILE A 83 -2.06 10.82 -15.15
C ILE A 83 -2.86 11.48 -14.00
N GLY A 84 -2.60 12.76 -13.72
CA GLY A 84 -3.30 13.48 -12.67
C GLY A 84 -4.77 13.74 -13.00
N ARG A 85 -5.10 13.87 -14.29
CA ARG A 85 -6.49 14.03 -14.76
C ARG A 85 -7.31 12.76 -14.57
N GLU A 86 -6.68 11.61 -14.52
CA GLU A 86 -7.31 10.30 -14.30
C GLU A 86 -7.20 9.84 -12.84
N ALA A 87 -6.83 10.74 -11.92
CA ALA A 87 -6.51 10.41 -10.54
C ALA A 87 -7.62 9.64 -9.83
N ASP A 88 -8.86 10.15 -9.90
CA ASP A 88 -10.00 9.55 -9.21
C ASP A 88 -10.30 8.14 -9.73
N ALA A 89 -10.27 7.94 -11.04
CA ALA A 89 -10.46 6.63 -11.67
C ALA A 89 -9.36 5.65 -11.26
N ILE A 90 -8.11 6.09 -11.24
CA ILE A 90 -6.97 5.25 -10.83
C ILE A 90 -7.07 4.89 -9.34
N VAL A 91 -7.43 5.83 -8.47
CA VAL A 91 -7.62 5.59 -7.04
C VAL A 91 -8.71 4.54 -6.82
N GLU A 92 -9.84 4.67 -7.51
CA GLU A 92 -10.94 3.70 -7.45
C GLU A 92 -10.49 2.30 -7.89
N LEU A 93 -9.74 2.20 -8.99
CA LEU A 93 -9.17 0.93 -9.46
C LEU A 93 -8.21 0.31 -8.43
N ILE A 94 -7.31 1.10 -7.83
CA ILE A 94 -6.38 0.62 -6.78
C ILE A 94 -7.14 0.12 -5.54
N GLN A 95 -8.27 0.72 -5.21
CA GLN A 95 -9.10 0.28 -4.09
C GLN A 95 -9.83 -1.04 -4.37
N LYS A 96 -10.36 -1.19 -5.60
CA LYS A 96 -11.21 -2.33 -6.00
C LYS A 96 -10.41 -3.56 -6.43
N HIS A 97 -9.23 -3.37 -7.03
CA HIS A 97 -8.48 -4.44 -7.66
C HIS A 97 -7.14 -4.72 -6.97
N GLN A 98 -6.76 -5.99 -6.92
CA GLN A 98 -5.44 -6.41 -6.40
C GLN A 98 -4.31 -6.06 -7.37
N VAL A 99 -4.59 -6.08 -8.67
CA VAL A 99 -3.63 -5.76 -9.74
C VAL A 99 -4.26 -4.75 -10.67
N VAL A 100 -3.55 -3.65 -10.92
CA VAL A 100 -3.94 -2.60 -11.86
C VAL A 100 -2.78 -2.36 -12.82
N VAL A 101 -3.06 -2.35 -14.12
CA VAL A 101 -2.09 -2.02 -15.17
C VAL A 101 -2.40 -0.62 -15.69
N ILE A 102 -1.43 0.28 -15.58
CA ILE A 102 -1.56 1.68 -16.02
C ILE A 102 -0.57 1.92 -17.16
N ALA A 103 -1.08 2.02 -18.37
CA ALA A 103 -0.32 2.37 -19.56
C ALA A 103 -0.37 3.88 -19.80
N GLY A 104 0.67 4.42 -20.41
CA GLY A 104 0.73 5.84 -20.76
C GLY A 104 2.12 6.21 -21.28
N GLU A 105 2.22 7.33 -21.96
CA GLU A 105 3.46 7.81 -22.58
C GLU A 105 4.54 8.17 -21.56
N THR A 106 5.79 8.22 -22.02
CA THR A 106 6.90 8.75 -21.23
C THR A 106 6.65 10.22 -20.93
N GLY A 107 6.87 10.63 -19.67
CA GLY A 107 6.57 12.00 -19.24
C GLY A 107 5.14 12.24 -18.72
N SER A 108 4.22 11.28 -18.81
CA SER A 108 2.86 11.44 -18.29
C SER A 108 2.75 11.51 -16.75
N GLY A 109 3.86 11.45 -16.02
CA GLY A 109 3.90 11.59 -14.56
C GLY A 109 3.76 10.27 -13.78
N LYS A 110 3.66 9.10 -14.42
CA LYS A 110 3.44 7.81 -13.74
C LYS A 110 4.36 7.59 -12.53
N THR A 111 5.64 7.77 -12.72
CA THR A 111 6.65 7.44 -11.71
C THR A 111 6.55 8.30 -10.44
N THR A 112 6.15 9.57 -10.57
CA THR A 112 6.02 10.50 -9.44
C THR A 112 4.62 10.53 -8.86
N GLN A 113 3.59 10.32 -9.67
CA GLN A 113 2.20 10.44 -9.23
C GLN A 113 1.63 9.12 -8.68
N LEU A 114 2.01 7.94 -9.23
CA LEU A 114 1.47 6.66 -8.75
C LEU A 114 1.68 6.41 -7.24
N PRO A 115 2.83 6.71 -6.63
CA PRO A 115 2.99 6.58 -5.18
C PRO A 115 2.00 7.46 -4.41
N LYS A 116 1.71 8.67 -4.91
CA LYS A 116 0.75 9.60 -4.32
C LYS A 116 -0.69 9.13 -4.51
N LEU A 117 -1.02 8.55 -5.67
CA LEU A 117 -2.32 7.92 -5.91
C LEU A 117 -2.54 6.71 -5.00
N CYS A 118 -1.49 5.95 -4.70
CA CYS A 118 -1.56 4.89 -3.69
C CYS A 118 -1.86 5.45 -2.28
N LEU A 119 -1.27 6.59 -1.89
CA LEU A 119 -1.63 7.26 -0.64
C LEU A 119 -3.10 7.69 -0.63
N ALA A 120 -3.57 8.32 -1.73
CA ALA A 120 -4.97 8.73 -1.90
C ALA A 120 -5.94 7.54 -1.81
N ALA A 121 -5.51 6.37 -2.29
CA ALA A 121 -6.25 5.11 -2.15
C ALA A 121 -6.20 4.49 -0.74
N GLY A 122 -5.62 5.18 0.26
CA GLY A 122 -5.49 4.73 1.64
C GLY A 122 -4.35 3.73 1.88
N ARG A 123 -3.44 3.55 0.90
CA ARG A 123 -2.25 2.72 1.08
C ARG A 123 -1.21 3.47 1.93
N GLY A 124 -0.25 2.77 2.52
CA GLY A 124 0.78 3.35 3.39
C GLY A 124 0.55 3.09 4.88
N ALA A 125 -0.69 3.15 5.39
CA ALA A 125 -1.00 2.90 6.80
C ALA A 125 -0.75 1.43 7.21
N ALA A 126 -1.23 0.48 6.42
CA ALA A 126 -1.05 -0.95 6.71
C ALA A 126 0.40 -1.44 6.48
N GLY A 127 1.16 -0.77 5.61
CA GLY A 127 2.52 -1.18 5.23
C GLY A 127 3.15 -0.20 4.25
N LEU A 128 4.31 -0.56 3.73
CA LEU A 128 5.05 0.26 2.77
C LEU A 128 4.39 0.25 1.38
N ILE A 129 4.45 1.39 0.71
CA ILE A 129 4.26 1.52 -0.73
C ILE A 129 5.64 1.33 -1.36
N GLY A 130 5.89 0.18 -1.98
CA GLY A 130 7.14 -0.13 -2.66
C GLY A 130 7.12 0.31 -4.12
N CYS A 131 8.11 1.09 -4.55
CA CYS A 131 8.24 1.62 -5.90
C CYS A 131 9.55 1.13 -6.53
N THR A 132 9.49 0.13 -7.39
CA THR A 132 10.69 -0.42 -8.04
C THR A 132 11.18 0.48 -9.18
N GLN A 133 12.49 0.65 -9.26
CA GLN A 133 13.16 1.41 -10.31
C GLN A 133 14.35 0.60 -10.89
N PRO A 134 14.49 0.49 -12.22
CA PRO A 134 15.54 -0.32 -12.82
C PRO A 134 16.94 0.27 -12.64
N ARG A 135 17.04 1.57 -12.37
CA ARG A 135 18.31 2.30 -12.24
C ARG A 135 18.43 2.90 -10.85
N ARG A 136 19.59 2.67 -10.17
CA ARG A 136 19.85 3.19 -8.80
C ARG A 136 19.76 4.72 -8.71
N ILE A 137 20.25 5.43 -9.73
CA ILE A 137 20.20 6.89 -9.77
C ILE A 137 18.75 7.36 -9.85
N ALA A 138 17.90 6.68 -10.65
CA ALA A 138 16.49 6.99 -10.75
C ALA A 138 15.76 6.79 -9.42
N ALA A 139 16.03 5.71 -8.68
CA ALA A 139 15.42 5.48 -7.38
C ALA A 139 15.64 6.66 -6.42
N ARG A 140 16.87 7.16 -6.32
CA ARG A 140 17.22 8.32 -5.46
C ARG A 140 16.58 9.61 -5.95
N ALA A 141 16.69 9.90 -7.25
CA ALA A 141 16.16 11.13 -7.83
C ALA A 141 14.64 11.22 -7.73
N VAL A 142 13.94 10.11 -8.01
CA VAL A 142 12.48 10.05 -7.91
C VAL A 142 12.03 10.13 -6.45
N ALA A 143 12.69 9.42 -5.52
CA ALA A 143 12.38 9.52 -4.10
C ALA A 143 12.49 10.97 -3.60
N LYS A 144 13.58 11.66 -3.97
CA LYS A 144 13.79 13.08 -3.63
C LYS A 144 12.66 13.94 -4.19
N ARG A 145 12.32 13.77 -5.46
CA ARG A 145 11.26 14.52 -6.13
C ARG A 145 9.90 14.29 -5.48
N VAL A 146 9.54 13.04 -5.16
CA VAL A 146 8.27 12.71 -4.49
C VAL A 146 8.24 13.29 -3.07
N ALA A 147 9.35 13.26 -2.33
CA ALA A 147 9.44 13.88 -1.00
C ALA A 147 9.22 15.40 -1.08
N GLU A 148 9.84 16.08 -2.05
CA GLU A 148 9.64 17.51 -2.30
C GLU A 148 8.18 17.83 -2.64
N GLU A 149 7.56 17.07 -3.55
CA GLU A 149 6.16 17.27 -3.95
C GLU A 149 5.17 17.02 -2.79
N LEU A 150 5.45 16.06 -1.91
CA LEU A 150 4.67 15.80 -0.69
C LEU A 150 5.02 16.73 0.48
N GLN A 151 6.05 17.57 0.32
CA GLN A 151 6.57 18.47 1.36
C GLN A 151 6.98 17.74 2.65
N VAL A 152 7.63 16.59 2.49
CA VAL A 152 8.16 15.78 3.60
C VAL A 152 9.68 15.61 3.49
N PRO A 153 10.40 15.44 4.60
CA PRO A 153 11.83 15.19 4.58
C PRO A 153 12.14 13.83 3.93
N LEU A 154 13.13 13.81 3.02
CA LEU A 154 13.66 12.57 2.48
C LEU A 154 14.32 11.73 3.59
N GLY A 155 13.98 10.44 3.64
CA GLY A 155 14.43 9.51 4.68
C GLY A 155 13.43 9.32 5.81
N LYS A 156 12.34 10.12 5.87
CA LYS A 156 11.20 9.92 6.76
C LYS A 156 10.07 9.21 6.02
N GLU A 157 8.98 9.93 5.69
CA GLU A 157 7.81 9.36 5.01
C GLU A 157 8.13 8.82 3.62
N VAL A 158 9.09 9.43 2.92
CA VAL A 158 9.60 8.97 1.62
C VAL A 158 11.08 8.64 1.75
N GLY A 159 11.43 7.43 1.33
CA GLY A 159 12.82 6.97 1.34
C GLY A 159 13.20 6.19 0.09
N TRP A 160 14.44 5.78 0.02
CA TRP A 160 14.97 4.94 -1.05
C TRP A 160 15.94 3.90 -0.50
N GLN A 161 16.02 2.77 -1.21
CA GLN A 161 16.99 1.71 -0.92
C GLN A 161 17.57 1.18 -2.22
N VAL A 162 18.87 1.18 -2.31
CA VAL A 162 19.60 0.55 -3.42
C VAL A 162 20.67 -0.38 -2.84
N ARG A 163 21.29 -1.20 -3.69
CA ARG A 163 22.33 -2.11 -3.22
C ARG A 163 23.42 -1.34 -2.45
N PHE A 164 23.67 -1.74 -1.20
CA PHE A 164 24.65 -1.22 -0.24
C PHE A 164 24.36 0.14 0.40
N THR A 165 23.33 0.86 0.01
CA THR A 165 23.00 2.15 0.64
C THR A 165 21.48 2.39 0.67
N GLU A 166 21.03 3.02 1.75
CA GLU A 166 19.62 3.36 1.92
C GLU A 166 19.46 4.68 2.67
N GLN A 167 18.32 5.28 2.51
CA GLN A 167 17.85 6.41 3.31
C GLN A 167 16.37 6.17 3.60
N VAL A 168 16.11 5.33 4.60
CA VAL A 168 14.79 4.95 5.09
C VAL A 168 14.78 4.98 6.60
N GLY A 169 13.62 5.15 7.20
CA GLY A 169 13.40 5.12 8.64
C GLY A 169 12.17 4.27 9.00
N GLU A 170 11.89 4.15 10.29
CA GLU A 170 10.70 3.44 10.79
C GLU A 170 9.40 4.09 10.30
N ASP A 171 9.45 5.39 10.04
CA ASP A 171 8.33 6.20 9.59
C ASP A 171 8.11 6.15 8.07
N THR A 172 8.96 5.47 7.32
CA THR A 172 8.87 5.41 5.87
C THR A 172 7.56 4.75 5.43
N LEU A 173 6.84 5.46 4.56
CA LEU A 173 5.56 5.07 3.98
C LEU A 173 5.72 4.68 2.50
N ILE A 174 6.57 5.42 1.76
CA ILE A 174 6.91 5.19 0.36
C ILE A 174 8.39 4.90 0.26
N LYS A 175 8.75 3.76 -0.34
CA LYS A 175 10.15 3.35 -0.53
C LYS A 175 10.44 3.04 -2.00
N PHE A 176 11.43 3.71 -2.55
CA PHE A 176 11.97 3.51 -3.89
C PHE A 176 13.18 2.59 -3.89
#